data_3820817efcabe8e8719c1afe21b13773
#
_entry.id   3820817efcabe8e8719c1afe21b13773
#
_cell.length_a   1.000
_cell.length_b   1.000
_cell.length_c   1.000
_cell.angle_alpha   90.00
_cell.angle_beta   90.00
_cell.angle_gamma   90.00
#
_symmetry.space_group_name_H-M   'P 1'
#
loop_
_entity.id
_entity.type
_entity.pdbx_description
1 polymer ?
#
loop_
_entity_poly.entity_id
_entity_poly.type
_entity_poly.pdbx_seq_one_letter_code
_entity_poly.pdbx_strand_id
1 'polypeptide(L)'
;MAIVAVSISPTGVSAADEGVSVSRSVARALEVVRAQTEVRYQLDSMFTTLEGDLDEIFALIRRMQEAVFEGGALRVGTVIKIDDRRDRDATMESKVRAVEEKLG
;
A
#
# COMPACT_ATOMS: atom_id res chain seq x y z
N MET A 1 2.54 9.95 -13.50
CA MET A 1 1.83 9.25 -12.41
C MET A 1 2.32 7.83 -12.28
N ALA A 2 2.39 7.36 -11.06
CA ALA A 2 2.82 5.99 -10.78
C ALA A 2 1.70 5.20 -10.14
N ILE A 3 1.75 3.88 -10.31
CA ILE A 3 0.89 2.94 -9.62
C ILE A 3 1.81 2.02 -8.82
N VAL A 4 1.54 1.92 -7.54
CA VAL A 4 2.41 1.19 -6.60
C VAL A 4 1.57 0.21 -5.79
N ALA A 5 1.98 -1.05 -5.79
CA ALA A 5 1.40 -2.05 -4.90
C ALA A 5 2.32 -2.16 -3.68
N VAL A 6 1.76 -2.04 -2.48
CA VAL A 6 2.53 -2.09 -1.24
C VAL A 6 1.90 -3.04 -0.24
N SER A 7 2.75 -3.81 0.43
CA SER A 7 2.37 -4.66 1.55
C SER A 7 3.32 -4.38 2.71
N ILE A 8 2.77 -4.04 3.86
CA ILE A 8 3.53 -3.71 5.06
C ILE A 8 3.06 -4.63 6.18
N SER A 9 3.98 -5.39 6.76
CA SER A 9 3.63 -6.36 7.80
C SER A 9 4.62 -6.29 8.95
N PRO A 10 4.14 -6.34 10.21
CA PRO A 10 5.03 -6.48 11.34
C PRO A 10 5.60 -7.88 11.39
N THR A 11 6.84 -8.00 11.88
CA THR A 11 7.49 -9.28 12.13
C THR A 11 8.12 -9.26 13.51
N GLY A 12 8.29 -10.41 14.12
CA GLY A 12 8.94 -10.55 15.42
C GLY A 12 7.96 -10.54 16.59
N VAL A 13 8.49 -10.24 17.78
CA VAL A 13 7.78 -10.45 19.05
C VAL A 13 6.53 -9.61 19.19
N SER A 14 6.57 -8.36 18.77
CA SER A 14 5.41 -7.47 18.90
C SER A 14 4.21 -7.90 18.05
N ALA A 15 4.45 -8.61 16.97
CA ALA A 15 3.39 -9.17 16.15
C ALA A 15 2.62 -10.27 16.88
N ALA A 16 3.21 -10.85 17.93
CA ALA A 16 2.56 -11.91 18.71
C ALA A 16 1.25 -11.46 19.36
N ASP A 17 1.11 -10.18 19.65
CA ASP A 17 -0.13 -9.64 20.22
C ASP A 17 -1.31 -9.75 19.25
N GLU A 18 -1.05 -9.86 17.97
CA GLU A 18 -2.07 -10.06 16.95
C GLU A 18 -2.27 -11.54 16.61
N GLY A 19 -1.51 -12.43 17.24
CA GLY A 19 -1.48 -13.85 16.89
C GLY A 19 -0.91 -14.03 15.49
N VAL A 20 -1.57 -14.82 14.66
CA VAL A 20 -1.13 -15.03 13.27
C VAL A 20 -1.69 -13.98 12.31
N SER A 21 -2.70 -13.22 12.73
CA SER A 21 -3.31 -12.19 11.90
C SER A 21 -2.56 -10.87 12.03
N VAL A 22 -2.38 -10.18 10.92
CA VAL A 22 -1.76 -8.85 10.89
C VAL A 22 -2.75 -7.75 10.54
N SER A 23 -4.05 -8.06 10.57
CA SER A 23 -5.09 -7.12 10.13
C SER A 23 -5.11 -5.82 10.92
N ARG A 24 -4.79 -5.86 12.22
CA ARG A 24 -4.73 -4.65 13.04
C ARG A 24 -3.61 -3.71 12.60
N SER A 25 -2.45 -4.27 12.25
CA SER A 25 -1.32 -3.48 11.74
C SER A 25 -1.62 -2.91 10.37
N VAL A 26 -2.27 -3.68 9.51
CA VAL A 26 -2.71 -3.19 8.20
C VAL A 26 -3.71 -2.05 8.38
N ALA A 27 -4.65 -2.17 9.31
CA ALA A 27 -5.61 -1.11 9.60
C ALA A 27 -4.91 0.19 10.04
N ARG A 28 -3.86 0.11 10.87
CA ARG A 28 -3.09 1.30 11.28
C ARG A 28 -2.45 2.00 10.09
N ALA A 29 -1.86 1.22 9.17
CA ALA A 29 -1.27 1.78 7.97
C ALA A 29 -2.33 2.43 7.08
N LEU A 30 -3.50 1.80 6.94
CA LEU A 30 -4.59 2.32 6.12
C LEU A 30 -5.24 3.57 6.70
N GLU A 31 -5.23 3.75 8.02
CA GLU A 31 -5.70 4.99 8.64
C GLU A 31 -4.90 6.19 8.14
N VAL A 32 -3.59 6.04 7.99
CA VAL A 32 -2.72 7.07 7.43
C VAL A 32 -3.11 7.38 5.99
N VAL A 33 -3.37 6.36 5.20
CA VAL A 33 -3.76 6.52 3.80
C VAL A 33 -5.10 7.24 3.68
N ARG A 34 -6.07 6.87 4.51
CA ARG A 34 -7.41 7.47 4.48
C ARG A 34 -7.43 8.93 4.93
N ALA A 35 -6.42 9.36 5.68
CA ALA A 35 -6.36 10.72 6.21
C ALA A 35 -5.88 11.76 5.19
N GLN A 36 -5.50 11.34 3.98
CA GLN A 36 -4.98 12.22 2.94
C GLN A 36 -5.73 12.01 1.63
N THR A 37 -5.62 12.95 0.69
CA THR A 37 -6.36 12.92 -0.58
C THR A 37 -5.49 12.99 -1.82
N GLU A 38 -4.19 13.26 -1.69
CA GLU A 38 -3.28 13.43 -2.84
C GLU A 38 -3.00 12.11 -3.55
N VAL A 39 -2.96 11.00 -2.80
CA VAL A 39 -2.72 9.67 -3.34
C VAL A 39 -4.03 8.88 -3.27
N ARG A 40 -4.48 8.38 -4.41
CA ARG A 40 -5.63 7.49 -4.46
C ARG A 40 -5.21 6.10 -4.01
N TYR A 41 -6.12 5.34 -3.41
CA TYR A 41 -5.79 4.00 -2.96
C TYR A 41 -6.92 3.02 -3.17
N GLN A 42 -6.55 1.74 -3.21
CA GLN A 42 -7.49 0.63 -3.24
C GLN A 42 -6.91 -0.50 -2.40
N LEU A 43 -7.64 -0.88 -1.35
CA LEU A 43 -7.27 -2.01 -0.50
C LEU A 43 -7.67 -3.31 -1.19
N ASP A 44 -6.75 -4.27 -1.22
CA ASP A 44 -7.02 -5.62 -1.70
C ASP A 44 -6.53 -6.63 -0.67
N SER A 45 -6.71 -7.91 -0.94
CA SER A 45 -6.47 -8.99 0.03
C SER A 45 -5.01 -9.14 0.45
N MET A 46 -4.07 -8.85 -0.44
CA MET A 46 -2.63 -9.04 -0.18
C MET A 46 -1.85 -7.74 -0.20
N PHE A 47 -2.25 -6.80 -1.02
CA PHE A 47 -1.57 -5.53 -1.24
C PHE A 47 -2.57 -4.39 -1.24
N THR A 48 -2.07 -3.19 -0.93
CA THR A 48 -2.81 -1.95 -1.17
C THR A 48 -2.21 -1.30 -2.41
N THR A 49 -3.06 -0.89 -3.35
CA THR A 49 -2.61 -0.17 -4.53
C THR A 49 -2.71 1.33 -4.28
N LEU A 50 -1.63 2.05 -4.58
CA LEU A 50 -1.53 3.50 -4.46
C LEU A 50 -1.31 4.08 -5.84
N GLU A 51 -1.94 5.23 -6.12
CA GLU A 51 -1.86 5.89 -7.42
C GLU A 51 -1.63 7.38 -7.22
N GLY A 52 -0.63 7.94 -7.88
CA GLY A 52 -0.35 9.36 -7.79
C GLY A 52 1.10 9.69 -8.13
N ASP A 53 1.56 10.82 -7.61
CA ASP A 53 2.95 11.23 -7.73
C ASP A 53 3.85 10.30 -6.92
N LEU A 54 4.94 9.85 -7.53
CA LEU A 54 5.80 8.84 -6.90
C LEU A 54 6.45 9.35 -5.62
N ASP A 55 6.86 10.61 -5.56
CA ASP A 55 7.45 11.17 -4.35
C ASP A 55 6.43 11.23 -3.22
N GLU A 56 5.20 11.60 -3.52
CA GLU A 56 4.12 11.60 -2.53
C GLU A 56 3.78 10.19 -2.06
N ILE A 57 3.81 9.22 -2.98
CA ILE A 57 3.59 7.81 -2.65
C ILE A 57 4.68 7.31 -1.71
N PHE A 58 5.95 7.60 -1.98
CA PHE A 58 7.05 7.20 -1.08
C PHE A 58 6.91 7.83 0.30
N ALA A 59 6.57 9.11 0.37
CA ALA A 59 6.35 9.77 1.65
C ALA A 59 5.18 9.12 2.42
N LEU A 60 4.11 8.77 1.72
CA LEU A 60 2.97 8.09 2.31
C LEU A 60 3.35 6.71 2.84
N ILE A 61 4.08 5.91 2.06
CA ILE A 61 4.55 4.59 2.49
C ILE A 61 5.41 4.71 3.75
N ARG A 62 6.27 5.72 3.82
CA ARG A 62 7.08 5.94 5.00
C ARG A 62 6.22 6.19 6.24
N ARG A 63 5.16 6.98 6.10
CA ARG A 63 4.21 7.21 7.20
C ARG A 63 3.42 5.95 7.56
N MET A 64 3.10 5.12 6.57
CA MET A 64 2.45 3.82 6.81
C MET A 64 3.33 2.91 7.67
N GLN A 65 4.62 2.83 7.35
CA GLN A 65 5.59 2.05 8.14
C GLN A 65 5.66 2.56 9.57
N GLU A 66 5.75 3.89 9.75
CA GLU A 66 5.80 4.48 11.08
C GLU A 66 4.55 4.17 11.90
N ALA A 67 3.39 4.18 11.27
CA ALA A 67 2.13 3.85 11.96
C ALA A 67 2.16 2.41 12.49
N VAL A 68 2.74 1.49 11.74
CA VAL A 68 2.88 0.10 12.19
C VAL A 68 3.86 0.01 13.36
N PHE A 69 4.98 0.72 13.29
CA PHE A 69 5.94 0.78 14.41
C PHE A 69 5.30 1.39 15.66
N GLU A 70 4.53 2.46 15.53
CA GLU A 70 3.82 3.08 16.64
C GLU A 70 2.83 2.14 17.31
N GLY A 71 2.32 1.17 16.57
CA GLY A 71 1.46 0.12 17.11
C GLY A 71 2.19 -0.93 17.94
N GLY A 72 3.51 -0.83 18.06
CA GLY A 72 4.31 -1.73 18.88
C GLY A 72 5.21 -2.68 18.11
N ALA A 73 5.20 -2.64 16.78
CA ALA A 73 6.06 -3.51 15.99
C ALA A 73 7.53 -3.17 16.21
N LEU A 74 8.36 -4.19 16.38
CA LEU A 74 9.80 -4.03 16.49
C LEU A 74 10.51 -4.21 15.16
N ARG A 75 9.84 -4.83 14.21
CA ARG A 75 10.38 -5.07 12.87
C ARG A 75 9.22 -5.04 11.88
N VAL A 76 9.42 -4.34 10.76
CA VAL A 76 8.41 -4.20 9.72
C VAL A 76 9.02 -4.59 8.38
N GLY A 77 8.40 -5.54 7.70
CA GLY A 77 8.77 -5.90 6.34
C GLY A 77 7.85 -5.19 5.36
N THR A 78 8.42 -4.67 4.28
CA THR A 78 7.67 -3.95 3.26
C THR A 78 8.02 -4.49 1.89
N VAL A 79 7.00 -4.81 1.11
CA VAL A 79 7.15 -5.20 -0.29
C VAL A 79 6.50 -4.13 -1.14
N ILE A 80 7.23 -3.64 -2.13
CA ILE A 80 6.78 -2.56 -3.01
C ILE A 80 7.00 -2.98 -4.45
N LYS A 81 5.96 -2.87 -5.27
CA LYS A 81 6.08 -3.01 -6.72
C LYS A 81 5.63 -1.70 -7.35
N ILE A 82 6.50 -1.10 -8.17
CA ILE A 82 6.26 0.20 -8.78
C ILE A 82 6.10 0.05 -10.29
N ASP A 83 5.06 0.67 -10.83
CA ASP A 83 4.90 0.88 -12.26
C ASP A 83 4.82 2.38 -12.49
N ASP A 84 5.93 2.96 -12.94
CA ASP A 84 6.05 4.40 -13.21
C ASP A 84 6.10 4.62 -14.71
N ARG A 85 4.93 4.88 -15.28
CA ARG A 85 4.77 5.04 -16.71
C ARG A 85 4.80 6.50 -17.11
N ARG A 86 5.64 6.84 -18.09
CA ARG A 86 5.85 8.23 -18.51
C ARG A 86 5.38 8.54 -19.94
N ASP A 87 4.94 7.53 -20.67
CA ASP A 87 4.43 7.72 -22.03
C ASP A 87 2.96 8.16 -22.05
N ARG A 88 2.22 7.84 -21.00
CA ARG A 88 0.83 8.30 -20.80
C ARG A 88 0.42 8.06 -19.37
N ASP A 89 -0.63 8.73 -18.94
CA ASP A 89 -1.22 8.46 -17.65
C ASP A 89 -2.03 7.17 -17.70
N ALA A 90 -1.91 6.38 -16.65
CA ALA A 90 -2.68 5.18 -16.47
C ALA A 90 -3.23 5.16 -15.05
N THR A 91 -4.45 4.65 -14.89
CA THR A 91 -5.10 4.53 -13.60
C THR A 91 -5.21 3.06 -13.19
N MET A 92 -5.48 2.82 -11.91
CA MET A 92 -5.74 1.47 -11.42
C MET A 92 -6.85 0.82 -12.26
N GLU A 93 -7.92 1.57 -12.53
CA GLU A 93 -9.07 1.09 -13.28
C GLU A 93 -8.72 0.80 -14.73
N SER A 94 -7.90 1.63 -15.37
CA SER A 94 -7.53 1.42 -16.76
C SER A 94 -6.65 0.18 -16.95
N LYS A 95 -5.80 -0.12 -15.97
CA LYS A 95 -4.97 -1.33 -16.03
C LYS A 95 -5.82 -2.59 -15.97
N VAL A 96 -6.79 -2.62 -15.08
CA VAL A 96 -7.70 -3.77 -14.94
C VAL A 96 -8.57 -3.89 -16.19
N ARG A 97 -9.11 -2.77 -16.68
CA ARG A 97 -9.95 -2.75 -17.88
C ARG A 97 -9.20 -3.26 -19.10
N ALA A 98 -7.92 -2.88 -19.25
CA ALA A 98 -7.13 -3.34 -20.39
C ALA A 98 -7.01 -4.87 -20.44
N VAL A 99 -6.89 -5.50 -19.28
CA VAL A 99 -6.86 -6.97 -19.20
C VAL A 99 -8.23 -7.57 -19.46
N GLU A 100 -9.27 -7.00 -18.85
CA GLU A 100 -10.64 -7.49 -19.01
C GLU A 100 -11.10 -7.44 -20.48
N GLU A 101 -10.74 -6.40 -21.21
CA GLU A 101 -11.06 -6.27 -22.62
C GLU A 101 -10.41 -7.37 -23.47
N LYS A 102 -9.24 -7.84 -23.07
CA LYS A 102 -8.53 -8.94 -23.77
C LYS A 102 -9.08 -10.31 -23.41
N LEU A 103 -9.76 -10.42 -22.30
CA LEU A 103 -10.40 -11.66 -21.89
C LEU A 103 -11.71 -11.91 -22.64
N GLY A 104 -12.28 -10.89 -23.19
CA GLY A 104 -13.51 -10.98 -23.97
C GLY A 104 -14.75 -10.99 -23.09
#